data_cbe141dc0c5d81e8665f617438640465
#
_entry.id   cbe141dc0c5d81e8665f617438640465
#
_cell.length_a   1.000
_cell.length_b   1.000
_cell.length_c   1.000
_cell.angle_alpha   90.00
_cell.angle_beta   90.00
_cell.angle_gamma   90.00
#
_symmetry.space_group_name_H-M   'P 1'
#
loop_
_entity.id
_entity.type
_entity.pdbx_description
1 polymer ?
#
loop_
_entity_poly.entity_id
_entity_poly.type
_entity_poly.pdbx_seq_one_letter_code
_entity_poly.pdbx_strand_id
1 'polypeptide(L)'
;MTVAEYNKSVDDHSDGIYRFILKNLKDGDKARDIVQDTYEKLWLKLDEVSAEKVKSYLFTAAYHTMIDMIRKEKRITAFDADKHERHETAGHFTGLSEILEEAVSRLPEDQRSVIMLRDYEGYSYDEISVITGLTESQVKVYIFRGRMFLKNYIGSIEAVI
;
A
#
# COMPACT_ATOMS: atom_id res chain seq x y z
N MET A 1 11.78 -2.47 -22.82
CA MET A 1 12.13 -3.58 -21.89
C MET A 1 12.08 -4.90 -22.64
N THR A 2 13.01 -5.77 -22.39
CA THR A 2 13.03 -7.12 -22.95
C THR A 2 12.16 -8.07 -22.13
N VAL A 3 11.84 -9.24 -22.70
CA VAL A 3 11.12 -10.31 -21.98
C VAL A 3 11.93 -10.79 -20.76
N ALA A 4 13.25 -10.89 -20.89
CA ALA A 4 14.13 -11.26 -19.77
C ALA A 4 14.07 -10.22 -18.63
N GLU A 5 14.05 -8.95 -18.96
CA GLU A 5 13.89 -7.86 -17.98
C GLU A 5 12.51 -7.88 -17.33
N TYR A 6 11.45 -8.19 -18.08
CA TYR A 6 10.11 -8.41 -17.54
C TYR A 6 10.10 -9.55 -16.51
N ASN A 7 10.65 -10.71 -16.88
CA ASN A 7 10.71 -11.84 -15.96
C ASN A 7 11.51 -11.53 -14.70
N LYS A 8 12.62 -10.80 -14.85
CA LYS A 8 13.40 -10.34 -13.70
C LYS A 8 12.60 -9.41 -12.80
N SER A 9 11.77 -8.52 -13.36
CA SER A 9 10.92 -7.63 -12.58
C SER A 9 9.88 -8.39 -11.76
N VAL A 10 9.37 -9.51 -12.27
CA VAL A 10 8.47 -10.40 -11.51
C VAL A 10 9.18 -10.94 -10.28
N ASP A 11 10.39 -11.46 -10.45
CA ASP A 11 11.18 -12.01 -9.34
C ASP A 11 11.57 -10.94 -8.32
N ASP A 12 11.93 -9.75 -8.78
CA ASP A 12 12.44 -8.68 -7.92
C ASP A 12 11.34 -7.91 -7.18
N HIS A 13 10.16 -7.75 -7.77
CA HIS A 13 9.18 -6.78 -7.28
C HIS A 13 7.80 -7.33 -6.92
N SER A 14 7.42 -8.51 -7.40
CA SER A 14 6.06 -9.03 -7.19
C SER A 14 5.71 -9.18 -5.70
N ASP A 15 6.64 -9.66 -4.89
CA ASP A 15 6.42 -9.84 -3.45
C ASP A 15 6.26 -8.51 -2.74
N GLY A 16 7.05 -7.50 -3.09
CA GLY A 16 6.95 -6.15 -2.51
C GLY A 16 5.63 -5.49 -2.84
N ILE A 17 5.18 -5.60 -4.08
CA ILE A 17 3.88 -5.08 -4.51
C ILE A 17 2.75 -5.82 -3.80
N TYR A 18 2.81 -7.14 -3.73
CA TYR A 18 1.83 -7.95 -3.01
C TYR A 18 1.71 -7.53 -1.54
N ARG A 19 2.83 -7.41 -0.83
CA ARG A 19 2.85 -6.97 0.57
C ARG A 19 2.24 -5.58 0.74
N PHE A 20 2.58 -4.66 -0.15
CA PHE A 20 2.04 -3.30 -0.12
C PHE A 20 0.52 -3.30 -0.25
N ILE A 21 0.00 -4.01 -1.24
CA ILE A 21 -1.44 -4.09 -1.49
C ILE A 21 -2.15 -4.86 -0.36
N LEU A 22 -1.58 -5.97 0.10
CA LEU A 22 -2.16 -6.79 1.17
C LEU A 22 -2.32 -6.00 2.47
N LYS A 23 -1.32 -5.20 2.85
CA LYS A 23 -1.39 -4.37 4.06
C LYS A 23 -2.45 -3.28 3.97
N ASN A 24 -2.77 -2.82 2.77
CA ASN A 24 -3.83 -1.83 2.54
C ASN A 24 -5.23 -2.46 2.47
N LEU A 25 -5.39 -3.58 1.77
CA LEU A 25 -6.70 -4.21 1.53
C LEU A 25 -7.05 -5.28 2.55
N LYS A 26 -6.06 -5.93 3.16
CA LYS A 26 -6.21 -7.07 4.08
C LYS A 26 -6.96 -8.26 3.46
N ASP A 27 -6.88 -8.42 2.15
CA ASP A 27 -7.51 -9.47 1.38
C ASP A 27 -6.48 -10.01 0.38
N GLY A 28 -6.01 -11.25 0.63
CA GLY A 28 -4.97 -11.88 -0.19
C GLY A 28 -5.40 -12.16 -1.62
N ASP A 29 -6.66 -12.50 -1.85
CA ASP A 29 -7.18 -12.78 -3.18
C ASP A 29 -7.22 -11.51 -4.03
N LYS A 30 -7.72 -10.42 -3.47
CA LYS A 30 -7.71 -9.11 -4.13
C LYS A 30 -6.30 -8.60 -4.38
N ALA A 31 -5.39 -8.80 -3.43
CA ALA A 31 -4.00 -8.40 -3.59
C ALA A 31 -3.34 -9.15 -4.76
N ARG A 32 -3.56 -10.46 -4.86
CA ARG A 32 -3.04 -11.26 -5.98
C ARG A 32 -3.62 -10.81 -7.32
N ASP A 33 -4.91 -10.52 -7.37
CA ASP A 33 -5.56 -10.03 -8.59
C ASP A 33 -4.97 -8.70 -9.05
N ILE A 34 -4.69 -7.79 -8.11
CA ILE A 34 -4.07 -6.49 -8.43
C ILE A 34 -2.64 -6.68 -8.95
N VAL A 35 -1.86 -7.56 -8.34
CA VAL A 35 -0.50 -7.86 -8.81
C VAL A 35 -0.55 -8.42 -10.22
N GLN A 36 -1.42 -9.37 -10.48
CA GLN A 36 -1.60 -9.96 -11.81
C GLN A 36 -2.00 -8.92 -12.84
N ASP A 37 -3.00 -8.10 -12.54
CA ASP A 37 -3.47 -7.01 -13.40
C ASP A 37 -2.34 -6.01 -13.71
N THR A 38 -1.54 -5.69 -12.71
CA THR A 38 -0.40 -4.78 -12.85
C THR A 38 0.63 -5.33 -13.84
N TYR A 39 0.96 -6.62 -13.75
CA TYR A 39 1.90 -7.26 -14.67
C TYR A 39 1.33 -7.45 -16.07
N GLU A 40 0.02 -7.66 -16.22
CA GLU A 40 -0.64 -7.66 -17.52
C GLU A 40 -0.52 -6.29 -18.20
N LYS A 41 -0.72 -5.21 -17.45
CA LYS A 41 -0.54 -3.85 -17.96
C LYS A 41 0.90 -3.59 -18.38
N LEU A 42 1.87 -4.05 -17.60
CA LEU A 42 3.28 -3.94 -17.96
C LEU A 42 3.58 -4.70 -19.26
N TRP A 43 3.04 -5.91 -19.40
CA TRP A 43 3.21 -6.70 -20.61
C TRP A 43 2.74 -5.98 -21.86
N LEU A 44 1.59 -5.34 -21.80
CA LEU A 44 1.04 -4.55 -22.91
C LEU A 44 1.86 -3.30 -23.24
N LYS A 45 2.62 -2.79 -22.29
CA LYS A 45 3.46 -1.60 -22.43
C LYS A 45 4.95 -1.90 -22.39
N LEU A 46 5.32 -3.11 -22.75
CA LEU A 46 6.71 -3.58 -22.65
C LEU A 46 7.69 -2.66 -23.38
N ASP A 47 7.31 -2.15 -24.53
CA ASP A 47 8.15 -1.24 -25.35
C ASP A 47 8.22 0.19 -24.80
N GLU A 48 7.30 0.57 -23.93
CA GLU A 48 7.20 1.93 -23.39
C GLU A 48 7.89 2.09 -22.03
N VAL A 49 8.11 1.01 -21.30
CA VAL A 49 8.68 1.03 -19.95
C VAL A 49 10.12 0.55 -19.99
N SER A 50 11.03 1.34 -19.43
CA SER A 50 12.43 0.94 -19.29
C SER A 50 12.64 0.10 -18.03
N ALA A 51 13.67 -0.76 -18.05
CA ALA A 51 14.03 -1.58 -16.89
C ALA A 51 14.36 -0.75 -15.65
N GLU A 52 14.90 0.46 -15.82
CA GLU A 52 15.22 1.36 -14.71
C GLU A 52 13.98 1.94 -14.02
N LYS A 53 12.88 2.10 -14.76
CA LYS A 53 11.64 2.70 -14.27
C LYS A 53 10.57 1.66 -13.93
N VAL A 54 10.84 0.38 -14.09
CA VAL A 54 9.84 -0.66 -13.91
C VAL A 54 9.27 -0.72 -12.50
N LYS A 55 10.11 -0.58 -11.48
CA LYS A 55 9.65 -0.62 -10.08
C LYS A 55 8.63 0.49 -9.81
N SER A 56 8.96 1.72 -10.18
CA SER A 56 8.06 2.88 -10.02
C SER A 56 6.77 2.72 -10.82
N TYR A 57 6.87 2.22 -12.05
CA TYR A 57 5.70 1.93 -12.88
C TYR A 57 4.77 0.91 -12.21
N LEU A 58 5.33 -0.18 -11.70
CA LEU A 58 4.54 -1.25 -11.06
C LEU A 58 3.83 -0.76 -9.80
N PHE A 59 4.52 -0.04 -8.93
CA PHE A 59 3.89 0.52 -7.73
C PHE A 59 2.83 1.57 -8.06
N THR A 60 3.07 2.41 -9.07
CA THR A 60 2.09 3.39 -9.54
C THR A 60 0.82 2.70 -10.06
N ALA A 61 0.98 1.71 -10.93
CA ALA A 61 -0.15 0.98 -11.51
C ALA A 61 -0.93 0.21 -10.44
N ALA A 62 -0.22 -0.48 -9.55
CA ALA A 62 -0.83 -1.22 -8.44
C ALA A 62 -1.57 -0.30 -7.47
N TYR A 63 -0.97 0.84 -7.12
CA TYR A 63 -1.59 1.84 -6.25
C TYR A 63 -2.89 2.37 -6.84
N HIS A 64 -2.88 2.79 -8.09
CA HIS A 64 -4.08 3.33 -8.74
C HIS A 64 -5.19 2.27 -8.87
N THR A 65 -4.85 1.04 -9.20
CA THR A 65 -5.80 -0.07 -9.25
C THR A 65 -6.43 -0.32 -7.88
N MET A 66 -5.60 -0.30 -6.83
CA MET A 66 -6.05 -0.46 -5.45
C MET A 66 -6.99 0.66 -5.02
N ILE A 67 -6.63 1.91 -5.29
CA ILE A 67 -7.45 3.08 -4.93
C ILE A 67 -8.81 3.04 -5.65
N ASP A 68 -8.82 2.70 -6.92
CA ASP A 68 -10.07 2.57 -7.68
C ASP A 68 -10.97 1.48 -7.09
N MET A 69 -10.39 0.37 -6.68
CA MET A 69 -11.10 -0.73 -6.02
C MET A 69 -11.67 -0.29 -4.67
N ILE A 70 -10.90 0.39 -3.84
CA ILE A 70 -11.35 0.90 -2.53
C ILE A 70 -12.51 1.88 -2.71
N ARG A 71 -12.41 2.81 -3.64
CA ARG A 71 -13.46 3.80 -3.92
C ARG A 71 -14.74 3.14 -4.40
N LYS A 72 -14.63 2.12 -5.26
CA LYS A 72 -15.76 1.35 -5.74
C LYS A 72 -16.46 0.60 -4.60
N GLU A 73 -15.71 -0.04 -3.71
CA GLU A 73 -16.24 -0.74 -2.54
C GLU A 73 -16.92 0.20 -1.56
N LYS A 74 -16.37 1.38 -1.32
CA LYS A 74 -16.99 2.40 -0.48
C LYS A 74 -18.35 2.86 -1.02
N ARG A 75 -18.48 2.99 -2.35
CA ARG A 75 -19.77 3.33 -2.98
C ARG A 75 -20.80 2.23 -2.80
N ILE A 76 -20.40 0.97 -2.93
CA ILE A 76 -21.28 -0.19 -2.73
C ILE A 76 -21.68 -0.28 -1.25
N THR A 77 -20.77 -0.05 -0.34
CA THR A 77 -21.01 -0.12 1.11
C THR A 77 -21.89 1.02 1.60
N ALA A 78 -21.82 2.20 1.00
CA ALA A 78 -22.72 3.31 1.31
C ALA A 78 -24.18 2.99 0.98
N PHE A 79 -24.44 2.08 0.03
CA PHE A 79 -25.78 1.54 -0.27
C PHE A 79 -26.21 0.45 0.70
N ASP A 80 -25.27 -0.30 1.30
CA ASP A 80 -25.49 -1.41 2.24
C ASP A 80 -25.01 -1.03 3.66
N ALA A 81 -25.49 0.08 4.20
CA ALA A 81 -25.05 0.63 5.49
C ALA A 81 -25.18 -0.34 6.68
N ASP A 82 -25.91 -1.44 6.53
CA ASP A 82 -26.18 -2.42 7.58
C ASP A 82 -25.17 -3.58 7.64
N LYS A 83 -24.14 -3.61 6.79
CA LYS A 83 -23.19 -4.74 6.69
C LYS A 83 -21.77 -4.46 7.18
N HIS A 84 -21.59 -3.40 7.98
CA HIS A 84 -20.29 -3.14 8.61
C HIS A 84 -20.07 -3.99 9.85
N GLU A 85 -19.84 -5.26 9.68
CA GLU A 85 -19.14 -6.04 10.69
C GLU A 85 -17.64 -5.71 10.56
N ARG A 86 -17.19 -4.75 11.35
CA ARG A 86 -15.78 -4.64 11.64
C ARG A 86 -15.41 -5.85 12.48
N HIS A 87 -14.72 -6.78 11.89
CA HIS A 87 -14.03 -7.80 12.65
C HIS A 87 -12.88 -7.12 13.40
N GLU A 88 -13.18 -6.59 14.56
CA GLU A 88 -12.16 -6.28 15.55
C GLU A 88 -11.64 -7.61 16.07
N THR A 89 -10.62 -8.14 15.42
CA THR A 89 -9.82 -9.17 16.05
C THR A 89 -9.08 -8.50 17.20
N ALA A 90 -9.61 -8.71 18.40
CA ALA A 90 -8.89 -8.42 19.62
C ALA A 90 -7.71 -9.40 19.70
N GLY A 91 -6.66 -9.13 18.91
CA GLY A 91 -5.45 -9.93 18.90
C GLY A 91 -4.61 -9.63 20.11
N HIS A 92 -4.14 -10.66 20.79
CA HIS A 92 -3.06 -10.53 21.74
C HIS A 92 -1.78 -10.21 20.98
N PHE A 93 -1.24 -9.02 21.19
CA PHE A 93 0.01 -8.59 20.55
C PHE A 93 1.20 -9.27 21.27
N THR A 94 1.87 -10.19 20.58
CA THR A 94 2.99 -10.95 21.13
C THR A 94 4.36 -10.36 20.80
N GLY A 95 4.45 -9.30 19.95
CA GLY A 95 5.71 -8.67 19.58
C GLY A 95 5.54 -7.30 18.97
N LEU A 96 6.65 -6.54 18.92
CA LEU A 96 6.69 -5.18 18.37
C LEU A 96 6.24 -5.14 16.90
N SER A 97 6.61 -6.16 16.11
CA SER A 97 6.23 -6.27 14.70
C SER A 97 4.71 -6.33 14.53
N GLU A 98 4.02 -7.12 15.35
CA GLU A 98 2.56 -7.26 15.30
C GLU A 98 1.86 -5.97 15.75
N ILE A 99 2.40 -5.32 16.79
CA ILE A 99 1.91 -4.02 17.27
C ILE A 99 2.03 -2.97 16.17
N LEU A 100 3.16 -2.92 15.48
CA LEU A 100 3.40 -1.98 14.40
C LEU A 100 2.46 -2.26 13.20
N GLU A 101 2.26 -3.51 12.82
CA GLU A 101 1.31 -3.89 11.76
C GLU A 101 -0.12 -3.44 12.08
N GLU A 102 -0.55 -3.67 13.31
CA GLU A 102 -1.88 -3.23 13.76
C GLU A 102 -1.99 -1.71 13.75
N ALA A 103 -0.97 -1.01 14.22
CA ALA A 103 -0.94 0.45 14.23
C ALA A 103 -1.02 1.02 12.79
N VAL A 104 -0.24 0.48 11.87
CA VAL A 104 -0.27 0.87 10.45
C VAL A 104 -1.64 0.60 9.84
N SER A 105 -2.28 -0.51 10.19
CA SER A 105 -3.60 -0.84 9.69
C SER A 105 -4.70 0.14 10.12
N ARG A 106 -4.50 0.86 11.22
CA ARG A 106 -5.44 1.86 11.75
C ARG A 106 -5.26 3.25 11.14
N LEU A 107 -4.18 3.47 10.40
CA LEU A 107 -3.96 4.75 9.72
C LEU A 107 -5.02 4.98 8.64
N PRO A 108 -5.44 6.24 8.42
CA PRO A 108 -6.18 6.58 7.21
C PRO A 108 -5.40 6.16 5.96
N GLU A 109 -6.11 5.80 4.91
CA GLU A 109 -5.52 5.25 3.69
C GLU A 109 -4.39 6.10 3.11
N ASP A 110 -4.58 7.43 3.03
CA ASP A 110 -3.57 8.33 2.48
C ASP A 110 -2.28 8.31 3.30
N GLN A 111 -2.40 8.34 4.62
CA GLN A 111 -1.26 8.28 5.52
C GLN A 111 -0.57 6.93 5.49
N ARG A 112 -1.34 5.86 5.48
CA ARG A 112 -0.82 4.49 5.43
C ARG A 112 -0.01 4.25 4.16
N SER A 113 -0.55 4.63 3.00
CA SER A 113 0.11 4.41 1.72
C SER A 113 1.44 5.16 1.62
N VAL A 114 1.49 6.43 2.01
CA VAL A 114 2.74 7.20 1.94
C VAL A 114 3.79 6.72 2.93
N ILE A 115 3.39 6.29 4.13
CA ILE A 115 4.30 5.70 5.12
C ILE A 115 4.89 4.40 4.60
N MET A 116 4.07 3.53 4.01
CA MET A 116 4.55 2.27 3.46
C MET A 116 5.53 2.50 2.32
N LEU A 117 5.24 3.42 1.42
CA LEU A 117 6.13 3.75 0.31
C LEU A 117 7.45 4.37 0.80
N ARG A 118 7.41 5.17 1.85
CA ARG A 118 8.61 5.81 2.41
C ARG A 118 9.42 4.87 3.31
N ASP A 119 8.78 4.31 4.31
CA ASP A 119 9.47 3.60 5.39
C ASP A 119 9.73 2.12 5.08
N TYR A 120 8.87 1.47 4.30
CA TYR A 120 9.08 0.07 3.89
C TYR A 120 9.75 -0.06 2.53
N GLU A 121 9.41 0.80 1.57
CA GLU A 121 9.91 0.67 0.19
C GLU A 121 11.06 1.65 -0.12
N GLY A 122 11.29 2.64 0.73
CA GLY A 122 12.44 3.55 0.60
C GLY A 122 12.33 4.60 -0.49
N TYR A 123 11.13 4.91 -0.97
CA TYR A 123 10.95 5.96 -1.99
C TYR A 123 11.20 7.36 -1.43
N SER A 124 11.72 8.25 -2.28
CA SER A 124 11.82 9.68 -1.98
C SER A 124 10.43 10.33 -2.00
N TYR A 125 10.34 11.54 -1.44
CA TYR A 125 9.08 12.30 -1.48
C TYR A 125 8.62 12.59 -2.91
N ASP A 126 9.54 12.91 -3.81
CA ASP A 126 9.23 13.12 -5.23
C ASP A 126 8.67 11.87 -5.89
N GLU A 127 9.30 10.73 -5.64
CA GLU A 127 8.85 9.44 -6.17
C GLU A 127 7.46 9.08 -5.64
N ILE A 128 7.21 9.29 -4.35
CA ILE A 128 5.89 9.05 -3.74
C ILE A 128 4.84 9.98 -4.35
N SER A 129 5.18 11.24 -4.60
CA SER A 129 4.30 12.18 -5.29
C SER A 129 3.90 11.66 -6.67
N VAL A 130 4.84 11.13 -7.43
CA VAL A 130 4.56 10.54 -8.75
C VAL A 130 3.65 9.31 -8.63
N ILE A 131 3.95 8.41 -7.70
CA ILE A 131 3.18 7.16 -7.50
C ILE A 131 1.74 7.46 -7.10
N THR A 132 1.56 8.35 -6.13
CA THR A 132 0.24 8.58 -5.51
C THR A 132 -0.60 9.65 -6.20
N GLY A 133 0.04 10.54 -6.96
CA GLY A 133 -0.62 11.72 -7.51
C GLY A 133 -0.83 12.84 -6.49
N LEU A 134 -0.35 12.67 -5.26
CA LEU A 134 -0.36 13.71 -4.24
C LEU A 134 0.74 14.73 -4.51
N THR A 135 0.56 15.97 -4.04
CA THR A 135 1.65 16.95 -4.07
C THR A 135 2.74 16.56 -3.09
N GLU A 136 3.97 17.03 -3.32
CA GLU A 136 5.08 16.75 -2.40
C GLU A 136 4.80 17.28 -0.99
N SER A 137 4.13 18.43 -0.88
CA SER A 137 3.70 18.99 0.40
C SER A 137 2.70 18.10 1.12
N GLN A 138 1.74 17.53 0.41
CA GLN A 138 0.78 16.56 0.97
C GLN A 138 1.48 15.29 1.42
N VAL A 139 2.44 14.78 0.65
CA VAL A 139 3.23 13.60 1.02
C VAL A 139 3.94 13.84 2.35
N LYS A 140 4.63 14.97 2.50
CA LYS A 140 5.32 15.32 3.74
C LYS A 140 4.39 15.43 4.94
N VAL A 141 3.25 16.09 4.76
CA VAL A 141 2.25 16.26 5.83
C VAL A 141 1.65 14.93 6.25
N TYR A 142 1.30 14.07 5.30
CA TYR A 142 0.71 12.77 5.61
C TYR A 142 1.70 11.83 6.28
N ILE A 143 2.97 11.85 5.88
CA ILE A 143 4.03 11.09 6.56
C ILE A 143 4.19 11.57 8.00
N PHE A 144 4.25 12.88 8.21
CA PHE A 144 4.35 13.45 9.54
C PHE A 144 3.18 13.04 10.43
N ARG A 145 1.96 13.22 9.94
CA ARG A 145 0.74 12.85 10.71
C ARG A 145 0.67 11.36 11.00
N GLY A 146 1.02 10.53 10.03
CA GLY A 146 1.05 9.08 10.19
C GLY A 146 2.08 8.64 11.23
N ARG A 147 3.27 9.21 11.20
CA ARG A 147 4.32 8.90 12.20
C ARG A 147 3.93 9.35 13.60
N MET A 148 3.26 10.50 13.74
CA MET A 148 2.73 10.96 15.02
C MET A 148 1.66 10.01 15.56
N PHE A 149 0.75 9.55 14.72
CA PHE A 149 -0.25 8.55 15.11
C PHE A 149 0.42 7.25 15.59
N LEU A 150 1.39 6.74 14.82
CA LEU A 150 2.11 5.51 15.18
C LEU A 150 2.85 5.64 16.51
N LYS A 151 3.52 6.77 16.72
CA LYS A 151 4.22 7.05 17.99
C LYS A 151 3.25 7.07 19.17
N ASN A 152 2.14 7.76 19.04
CA ASN A 152 1.14 7.86 20.10
C ASN A 152 0.45 6.51 20.36
N TYR A 153 0.14 5.76 19.32
CA TYR A 153 -0.47 4.43 19.44
C TYR A 153 0.45 3.44 20.17
N ILE A 154 1.72 3.37 19.75
CA ILE A 154 2.72 2.48 20.36
C ILE A 154 2.99 2.92 21.81
N GLY A 155 3.11 4.22 22.07
CA GLY A 155 3.29 4.75 23.42
C GLY A 155 2.13 4.43 24.35
N SER A 156 0.88 4.44 23.85
CA SER A 156 -0.28 4.08 24.67
C SER A 156 -0.31 2.60 25.04
N ILE A 157 0.18 1.73 24.19
CA ILE A 157 0.29 0.29 24.45
C ILE A 157 1.40 0.04 25.49
N GLU A 158 2.56 0.68 25.38
CA GLU A 158 3.65 0.57 26.35
C GLU A 158 3.23 1.04 27.74
N ALA A 159 2.35 2.04 27.82
CA ALA A 159 1.85 2.56 29.09
C ALA A 159 0.88 1.60 29.80
N VAL A 160 0.31 0.62 29.09
CA VAL A 160 -0.64 -0.37 29.62
C VAL A 160 0.05 -1.68 30.04
N ILE A 161 1.26 -1.88 29.58
CA ILE A 161 2.08 -3.03 29.94
C ILE A 161 2.90 -2.66 31.19
#